data_e3cc64bfd8ba00b30b251343d35c7ed9
#
_entry.id   e3cc64bfd8ba00b30b251343d35c7ed9
#
_cell.length_a   1.000
_cell.length_b   1.000
_cell.length_c   1.000
_cell.angle_alpha   90.00
_cell.angle_beta   90.00
_cell.angle_gamma   90.00
#
_symmetry.space_group_name_H-M   'P 1'
#
loop_
_entity.id
_entity.type
_entity.pdbx_description
1 polymer ?
#
loop_
_entity_poly.entity_id
_entity_poly.type
_entity_poly.pdbx_seq_one_letter_code
_entity_poly.pdbx_strand_id
1 'polypeptide(L)'
;MIFVTVGTHEQPFNRLIQKKDGTIQDEVIIQTGFSTYEPKHCQWSKLLPYQQMVKNVADARIVITHGGPASFIMPLQIGKTPIVVPRQQQFNEHVNDHQVEFTRNVAQRMGTIVPVEDISTLGDTITNYDQIVAGMKHGMRSNNRKFNEGFEKLINELY
;
A
#
# COMPACT_ATOMS: atom_id res chain seq x y z
N MET A 1 -7.64 -13.18 2.38
CA MET A 1 -8.03 -12.13 1.44
C MET A 1 -6.93 -11.09 1.35
N ILE A 2 -6.69 -10.56 0.17
CA ILE A 2 -5.75 -9.47 -0.08
C ILE A 2 -6.55 -8.25 -0.51
N PHE A 3 -6.33 -7.11 0.12
CA PHE A 3 -6.98 -5.86 -0.24
C PHE A 3 -5.99 -4.90 -0.87
N VAL A 4 -6.33 -4.36 -2.05
CA VAL A 4 -5.51 -3.43 -2.81
C VAL A 4 -6.25 -2.10 -2.93
N THR A 5 -5.58 -1.00 -2.60
CA THR A 5 -6.14 0.34 -2.79
C THR A 5 -5.13 1.26 -3.48
N VAL A 6 -5.61 1.98 -4.49
CA VAL A 6 -4.80 2.97 -5.22
C VAL A 6 -5.15 4.41 -4.85
N GLY A 7 -6.03 4.59 -3.87
CA GLY A 7 -6.45 5.93 -3.43
C GLY A 7 -7.39 6.61 -4.41
N THR A 8 -7.47 7.93 -4.33
CA THR A 8 -8.40 8.74 -5.10
C THR A 8 -7.70 9.75 -6.02
N HIS A 9 -6.39 9.59 -6.26
CA HIS A 9 -5.65 10.46 -7.15
C HIS A 9 -6.16 10.33 -8.59
N GLU A 10 -6.20 11.45 -9.32
CA GLU A 10 -6.78 11.55 -10.66
C GLU A 10 -6.08 10.69 -11.70
N GLN A 11 -4.77 10.53 -11.60
CA GLN A 11 -4.00 9.75 -12.56
C GLN A 11 -4.19 8.25 -12.32
N PRO A 12 -4.33 7.45 -13.39
CA PRO A 12 -4.54 6.00 -13.24
C PRO A 12 -3.30 5.28 -12.70
N PHE A 13 -3.55 4.16 -12.01
CA PHE A 13 -2.49 3.29 -11.47
C PHE A 13 -2.67 1.87 -12.01
N ASN A 14 -2.77 1.74 -13.34
CA ASN A 14 -3.09 0.47 -14.01
C ASN A 14 -2.01 -0.60 -13.79
N ARG A 15 -0.76 -0.20 -13.68
CA ARG A 15 0.39 -1.10 -13.47
C ARG A 15 0.19 -2.02 -12.27
N LEU A 16 -0.23 -1.47 -11.14
CA LEU A 16 -0.50 -2.24 -9.94
C LEU A 16 -1.71 -3.15 -10.09
N ILE A 17 -2.79 -2.62 -10.66
CA ILE A 17 -4.05 -3.36 -10.82
C ILE A 17 -3.89 -4.53 -11.77
N GLN A 18 -3.22 -4.33 -12.90
CA GLN A 18 -2.94 -5.39 -13.88
C GLN A 18 -2.09 -6.50 -13.28
N LYS A 19 -1.07 -6.14 -12.52
CA LYS A 19 -0.19 -7.12 -11.87
C LYS A 19 -0.96 -7.99 -10.89
N LYS A 20 -1.88 -7.41 -10.12
CA LYS A 20 -2.67 -8.15 -9.13
C LYS A 20 -3.75 -9.00 -9.77
N ASP A 21 -4.32 -8.57 -10.90
CA ASP A 21 -5.38 -9.32 -11.58
C ASP A 21 -4.88 -10.64 -12.17
N GLY A 22 -3.61 -10.73 -12.54
CA GLY A 22 -3.05 -11.86 -13.28
C GLY A 22 -2.37 -12.96 -12.48
N THR A 23 -2.09 -12.78 -11.18
CA THR A 23 -1.11 -13.61 -10.48
C THR A 23 -1.58 -14.30 -9.22
N ILE A 24 -2.91 -14.38 -8.90
CA ILE A 24 -3.30 -14.71 -7.55
C ILE A 24 -4.20 -15.92 -7.42
N GLN A 25 -3.85 -16.77 -6.44
CA GLN A 25 -4.67 -17.86 -5.95
C GLN A 25 -5.56 -17.45 -4.77
N ASP A 26 -5.30 -16.32 -4.14
CA ASP A 26 -6.09 -15.81 -3.01
C ASP A 26 -7.24 -14.92 -3.48
N GLU A 27 -8.29 -14.80 -2.67
CA GLU A 27 -9.33 -13.81 -2.88
C GLU A 27 -8.74 -12.40 -2.80
N VAL A 28 -8.97 -11.57 -3.83
CA VAL A 28 -8.47 -10.20 -3.92
C VAL A 28 -9.62 -9.24 -4.14
N ILE A 29 -9.63 -8.18 -3.36
CA ILE A 29 -10.55 -7.06 -3.52
C ILE A 29 -9.71 -5.82 -3.85
N ILE A 30 -10.07 -5.11 -4.93
CA ILE A 30 -9.33 -3.94 -5.41
C ILE A 30 -10.22 -2.71 -5.41
N GLN A 31 -9.73 -1.63 -4.79
CA GLN A 31 -10.30 -0.30 -4.98
C GLN A 31 -9.47 0.37 -6.09
N THR A 32 -10.09 0.56 -7.25
CA THR A 32 -9.39 0.96 -8.48
C THR A 32 -9.23 2.47 -8.66
N GLY A 33 -10.00 3.28 -7.94
CA GLY A 33 -9.93 4.74 -8.05
C GLY A 33 -10.20 5.19 -9.48
N PHE A 34 -9.31 6.01 -10.02
CA PHE A 34 -9.39 6.53 -11.39
C PHE A 34 -8.61 5.70 -12.40
N SER A 35 -8.17 4.51 -12.03
CA SER A 35 -7.51 3.60 -12.97
C SER A 35 -8.48 3.15 -14.05
N THR A 36 -7.95 2.96 -15.27
CA THR A 36 -8.77 2.63 -16.45
C THR A 36 -8.83 1.12 -16.73
N TYR A 37 -7.93 0.35 -16.15
CA TYR A 37 -7.97 -1.10 -16.27
C TYR A 37 -9.05 -1.69 -15.38
N GLU A 38 -9.93 -2.51 -15.95
CA GLU A 38 -10.97 -3.22 -15.21
C GLU A 38 -10.50 -4.64 -14.90
N PRO A 39 -10.31 -5.00 -13.62
CA PRO A 39 -9.86 -6.35 -13.26
C PRO A 39 -10.85 -7.43 -13.75
N LYS A 40 -10.31 -8.54 -14.26
CA LYS A 40 -11.10 -9.66 -14.79
C LYS A 40 -11.21 -10.83 -13.83
N HIS A 41 -10.27 -10.93 -12.89
CA HIS A 41 -10.15 -12.09 -11.99
C HIS A 41 -10.32 -11.73 -10.52
N CYS A 42 -10.60 -10.46 -10.23
CA CYS A 42 -10.73 -9.94 -8.86
C CYS A 42 -12.03 -9.17 -8.71
N GLN A 43 -12.54 -9.10 -7.48
CA GLN A 43 -13.60 -8.17 -7.15
C GLN A 43 -13.02 -6.75 -7.10
N TRP A 44 -13.75 -5.77 -7.63
CA TRP A 44 -13.26 -4.40 -7.66
C TRP A 44 -14.38 -3.39 -7.58
N SER A 45 -14.04 -2.20 -7.08
CA SER A 45 -14.89 -1.03 -7.06
C SER A 45 -14.04 0.21 -7.26
N LYS A 46 -14.56 1.22 -7.93
CA LYS A 46 -13.82 2.48 -8.12
C LYS A 46 -13.58 3.19 -6.79
N LEU A 47 -14.64 3.37 -6.02
CA LEU A 47 -14.60 4.02 -4.71
C LEU A 47 -15.35 3.16 -3.72
N LEU A 48 -14.89 3.15 -2.48
CA LEU A 48 -15.54 2.45 -1.38
C LEU A 48 -15.86 3.44 -0.27
N PRO A 49 -17.02 3.31 0.40
CA PRO A 49 -17.31 4.08 1.60
C PRO A 49 -16.22 3.84 2.67
N TYR A 50 -15.97 4.84 3.49
CA TYR A 50 -14.95 4.77 4.54
C TYR A 50 -15.10 3.51 5.41
N GLN A 51 -16.32 3.19 5.83
CA GLN A 51 -16.59 2.01 6.66
C GLN A 51 -16.21 0.71 5.95
N GLN A 52 -16.44 0.63 4.64
CA GLN A 52 -16.06 -0.55 3.86
C GLN A 52 -14.54 -0.64 3.69
N MET A 53 -13.87 0.50 3.53
CA MET A 53 -12.39 0.55 3.52
C MET A 53 -11.82 0.02 4.83
N VAL A 54 -12.33 0.49 5.96
CA VAL A 54 -11.89 0.05 7.28
C VAL A 54 -12.09 -1.45 7.46
N LYS A 55 -13.26 -1.96 7.06
CA LYS A 55 -13.56 -3.38 7.16
C LYS A 55 -12.62 -4.22 6.31
N ASN A 56 -12.38 -3.83 5.06
CA ASN A 56 -11.49 -4.54 4.15
C ASN A 56 -10.06 -4.58 4.67
N VAL A 57 -9.58 -3.46 5.22
CA VAL A 57 -8.24 -3.40 5.83
C VAL A 57 -8.15 -4.32 7.05
N ALA A 58 -9.18 -4.34 7.88
CA ALA A 58 -9.21 -5.18 9.08
C ALA A 58 -9.25 -6.68 8.74
N ASP A 59 -10.01 -7.07 7.72
CA ASP A 59 -10.21 -8.46 7.34
C ASP A 59 -9.06 -9.01 6.46
N ALA A 60 -8.30 -8.15 5.81
CA ALA A 60 -7.24 -8.56 4.88
C ALA A 60 -6.04 -9.16 5.60
N ARG A 61 -5.52 -10.27 5.08
CA ARG A 61 -4.23 -10.82 5.50
C ARG A 61 -3.08 -9.91 5.03
N ILE A 62 -3.18 -9.41 3.81
CA ILE A 62 -2.19 -8.50 3.22
C ILE A 62 -2.94 -7.29 2.67
N VAL A 63 -2.46 -6.10 3.00
CA VAL A 63 -2.94 -4.84 2.44
C VAL A 63 -1.87 -4.28 1.53
N ILE A 64 -2.24 -3.98 0.29
CA ILE A 64 -1.34 -3.37 -0.71
C ILE A 64 -1.89 -1.98 -1.02
N THR A 65 -1.08 -0.95 -0.84
CA THR A 65 -1.49 0.43 -1.06
C THR A 65 -0.55 1.15 -2.03
N HIS A 66 -1.04 2.25 -2.61
CA HIS A 66 -0.15 3.21 -3.24
C HIS A 66 0.62 4.01 -2.16
N GLY A 67 1.56 4.86 -2.57
CA GLY A 67 2.42 5.58 -1.61
C GLY A 67 1.81 6.84 -1.01
N GLY A 68 0.49 7.03 -1.11
CA GLY A 68 -0.21 8.14 -0.45
C GLY A 68 -0.33 7.88 1.05
N PRO A 69 0.08 8.84 1.92
CA PRO A 69 0.10 8.61 3.37
C PRO A 69 -1.25 8.19 3.96
N ALA A 70 -2.34 8.81 3.53
CA ALA A 70 -3.68 8.50 4.03
C ALA A 70 -4.06 7.04 3.79
N SER A 71 -3.57 6.43 2.71
CA SER A 71 -3.90 5.06 2.35
C SER A 71 -3.16 4.03 3.18
N PHE A 72 -1.87 4.24 3.48
CA PHE A 72 -1.13 3.23 4.22
C PHE A 72 -1.06 3.47 5.73
N ILE A 73 -1.48 4.64 6.23
CA ILE A 73 -1.59 4.85 7.66
C ILE A 73 -2.68 3.98 8.29
N MET A 74 -3.76 3.74 7.58
CA MET A 74 -4.90 2.96 8.09
C MET A 74 -4.50 1.55 8.54
N PRO A 75 -3.82 0.73 7.70
CA PRO A 75 -3.35 -0.58 8.17
C PRO A 75 -2.33 -0.48 9.30
N LEU A 76 -1.47 0.54 9.30
CA LEU A 76 -0.48 0.72 10.36
C LEU A 76 -1.13 0.99 11.72
N GLN A 77 -2.23 1.74 11.76
CA GLN A 77 -2.94 2.07 12.99
C GLN A 77 -3.52 0.84 13.69
N ILE A 78 -3.80 -0.23 12.96
CA ILE A 78 -4.33 -1.47 13.52
C ILE A 78 -3.28 -2.58 13.59
N GLY A 79 -2.00 -2.23 13.48
CA GLY A 79 -0.88 -3.15 13.65
C GLY A 79 -0.57 -4.03 12.45
N LYS A 80 -1.07 -3.70 11.27
CA LYS A 80 -0.75 -4.41 10.03
C LYS A 80 0.39 -3.74 9.29
N THR A 81 1.16 -4.54 8.54
CA THR A 81 2.30 -4.08 7.76
C THR A 81 1.90 -4.04 6.28
N PRO A 82 1.60 -2.86 5.71
CA PRO A 82 1.19 -2.79 4.32
C PRO A 82 2.37 -2.97 3.37
N ILE A 83 2.09 -3.54 2.20
CA ILE A 83 2.98 -3.45 1.05
C ILE A 83 2.66 -2.13 0.37
N VAL A 84 3.65 -1.26 0.19
CA VAL A 84 3.45 0.06 -0.38
C VAL A 84 4.12 0.12 -1.76
N VAL A 85 3.31 0.33 -2.80
CA VAL A 85 3.77 0.50 -4.17
C VAL A 85 3.59 1.96 -4.53
N PRO A 86 4.66 2.78 -4.51
CA PRO A 86 4.52 4.21 -4.79
C PRO A 86 4.20 4.46 -6.25
N ARG A 87 3.37 5.47 -6.49
CA ARG A 87 3.13 6.00 -7.84
C ARG A 87 4.41 6.65 -8.34
N GLN A 88 4.69 6.50 -9.63
CA GLN A 88 5.92 7.03 -10.24
C GLN A 88 5.58 7.93 -11.41
N GLN A 89 6.29 9.05 -11.50
CA GLN A 89 6.11 10.02 -12.59
C GLN A 89 6.44 9.40 -13.94
N GLN A 90 7.46 8.55 -14.02
CA GLN A 90 7.85 7.90 -15.27
C GLN A 90 6.77 7.04 -15.91
N PHE A 91 5.77 6.61 -15.13
CA PHE A 91 4.64 5.82 -15.61
C PHE A 91 3.34 6.63 -15.70
N ASN A 92 3.43 7.96 -15.59
CA ASN A 92 2.27 8.87 -15.58
C ASN A 92 1.25 8.56 -14.48
N GLU A 93 1.72 8.07 -13.34
CA GLU A 93 0.89 7.71 -12.20
C GLU A 93 0.76 8.86 -11.19
N HIS A 94 1.66 9.82 -11.28
CA HIS A 94 1.70 11.00 -10.43
C HIS A 94 2.40 12.15 -11.15
N VAL A 95 2.19 13.38 -10.67
CA VAL A 95 2.81 14.59 -11.24
C VAL A 95 4.30 14.71 -10.86
N ASN A 96 4.74 13.93 -9.87
CA ASN A 96 6.14 13.92 -9.38
C ASN A 96 6.43 12.57 -8.73
N ASP A 97 7.62 12.41 -8.15
CA ASP A 97 8.05 11.21 -7.44
C ASP A 97 7.99 11.34 -5.91
N HIS A 98 7.16 12.24 -5.38
CA HIS A 98 7.03 12.42 -3.92
C HIS A 98 6.63 11.14 -3.20
N GLN A 99 5.77 10.30 -3.81
CA GLN A 99 5.39 9.04 -3.18
C GLN A 99 6.56 8.07 -3.09
N VAL A 100 7.45 8.05 -4.08
CA VAL A 100 8.68 7.23 -4.06
C VAL A 100 9.58 7.68 -2.91
N GLU A 101 9.85 8.98 -2.82
CA GLU A 101 10.71 9.55 -1.77
C GLU A 101 10.11 9.32 -0.38
N PHE A 102 8.81 9.57 -0.21
CA PHE A 102 8.13 9.40 1.05
C PHE A 102 8.14 7.93 1.49
N THR A 103 7.85 7.01 0.59
CA THR A 103 7.85 5.57 0.86
C THR A 103 9.23 5.09 1.32
N ARG A 104 10.30 5.54 0.64
CA ARG A 104 11.68 5.21 1.04
C ARG A 104 12.00 5.72 2.44
N ASN A 105 11.62 6.95 2.75
CA ASN A 105 11.87 7.53 4.07
C ASN A 105 11.13 6.77 5.18
N VAL A 106 9.86 6.44 4.97
CA VAL A 106 9.10 5.67 5.95
C VAL A 106 9.71 4.30 6.16
N ALA A 107 10.08 3.61 5.09
CA ALA A 107 10.70 2.28 5.18
C ALA A 107 12.02 2.31 5.96
N GLN A 108 12.87 3.32 5.69
CA GLN A 108 14.19 3.43 6.34
C GLN A 108 14.09 3.85 7.80
N ARG A 109 13.21 4.83 8.11
CA ARG A 109 13.14 5.41 9.46
C ARG A 109 12.26 4.62 10.40
N MET A 110 11.16 4.08 9.90
CA MET A 110 10.15 3.43 10.73
C MET A 110 10.21 1.90 10.66
N GLY A 111 10.62 1.33 9.53
CA GLY A 111 10.69 -0.11 9.33
C GLY A 111 9.33 -0.81 9.46
N THR A 112 8.23 -0.11 9.15
CA THR A 112 6.87 -0.58 9.38
C THR A 112 6.10 -0.87 8.11
N ILE A 113 6.71 -0.66 6.94
CA ILE A 113 6.10 -0.93 5.64
C ILE A 113 7.04 -1.79 4.79
N VAL A 114 6.47 -2.46 3.78
CA VAL A 114 7.23 -3.21 2.79
C VAL A 114 7.18 -2.44 1.47
N PRO A 115 8.25 -1.69 1.10
CA PRO A 115 8.23 -0.90 -0.13
C PRO A 115 8.46 -1.78 -1.35
N VAL A 116 7.70 -1.55 -2.42
CA VAL A 116 7.88 -2.22 -3.71
C VAL A 116 7.88 -1.14 -4.79
N GLU A 117 9.06 -0.80 -5.28
CA GLU A 117 9.22 0.17 -6.37
C GLU A 117 9.20 -0.51 -7.75
N ASP A 118 9.70 -1.73 -7.83
CA ASP A 118 9.68 -2.54 -9.05
C ASP A 118 8.52 -3.53 -8.98
N ILE A 119 7.49 -3.31 -9.81
CA ILE A 119 6.28 -4.12 -9.81
C ILE A 119 6.55 -5.61 -10.11
N SER A 120 7.64 -5.92 -10.79
CA SER A 120 7.99 -7.32 -11.10
C SER A 120 8.33 -8.12 -9.84
N THR A 121 8.68 -7.45 -8.74
CA THR A 121 9.00 -8.10 -7.46
C THR A 121 7.77 -8.29 -6.56
N LEU A 122 6.60 -7.77 -6.94
CA LEU A 122 5.41 -7.82 -6.11
C LEU A 122 4.95 -9.24 -5.82
N GLY A 123 4.97 -10.12 -6.82
CA GLY A 123 4.58 -11.52 -6.66
C GLY A 123 5.42 -12.25 -5.60
N ASP A 124 6.74 -12.11 -5.69
CA ASP A 124 7.66 -12.69 -4.71
C ASP A 124 7.48 -12.09 -3.32
N THR A 125 7.24 -10.79 -3.25
CA THR A 125 6.98 -10.10 -1.99
C THR A 125 5.73 -10.65 -1.30
N ILE A 126 4.67 -10.91 -2.04
CA ILE A 126 3.44 -11.51 -1.51
C ILE A 126 3.70 -12.94 -1.02
N THR A 127 4.40 -13.74 -1.83
CA THR A 127 4.74 -15.12 -1.48
C THR A 127 5.57 -15.20 -0.18
N ASN A 128 6.50 -14.28 0.00
CA ASN A 128 7.41 -14.25 1.15
C ASN A 128 6.95 -13.28 2.25
N TYR A 129 5.73 -12.77 2.17
CA TYR A 129 5.23 -11.72 3.06
C TYR A 129 5.39 -12.05 4.53
N ASP A 130 5.00 -13.25 4.96
CA ASP A 130 5.07 -13.63 6.37
C ASP A 130 6.51 -13.66 6.89
N GLN A 131 7.46 -14.09 6.06
CA GLN A 131 8.88 -14.10 6.40
C GLN A 131 9.45 -12.69 6.49
N ILE A 132 9.07 -11.84 5.54
CA ILE A 132 9.51 -10.43 5.52
C ILE A 132 9.02 -9.71 6.78
N VAL A 133 7.74 -9.85 7.11
CA VAL A 133 7.15 -9.22 8.29
C VAL A 133 7.76 -9.75 9.58
N ALA A 134 8.03 -11.06 9.66
CA ALA A 134 8.68 -11.65 10.82
C ALA A 134 10.05 -11.03 11.09
N GLY A 135 10.83 -10.76 10.02
CA GLY A 135 12.11 -10.08 10.13
C GLY A 135 12.02 -8.62 10.56
N MET A 136 10.87 -7.98 10.33
CA MET A 136 10.62 -6.58 10.69
C MET A 136 10.10 -6.41 12.13
N LYS A 137 9.62 -7.45 12.79
CA LYS A 137 8.91 -7.37 14.08
C LYS A 137 9.72 -6.70 15.19
N HIS A 138 11.03 -6.71 15.12
CA HIS A 138 11.86 -6.04 16.12
C HIS A 138 11.67 -4.51 16.11
N GLY A 139 11.34 -3.92 14.95
CA GLY A 139 11.06 -2.50 14.83
C GLY A 139 9.61 -2.14 15.17
N MET A 140 8.67 -3.08 15.02
CA MET A 140 7.22 -2.83 15.19
C MET A 140 6.77 -2.79 16.65
N ARG A 141 7.58 -3.23 17.60
CA ARG A 141 7.30 -3.14 19.04
C ARG A 141 7.51 -1.74 19.61
N SER A 142 7.94 -0.81 18.75
CA SER A 142 8.01 0.58 19.18
C SER A 142 6.61 1.08 19.53
N ASN A 143 6.52 1.77 20.65
CA ASN A 143 5.36 2.44 21.18
C ASN A 143 4.56 3.14 20.07
N ASN A 144 3.27 2.85 19.91
CA ASN A 144 2.38 3.48 18.94
C ASN A 144 2.47 5.02 18.96
N ARG A 145 2.65 5.60 20.13
CA ARG A 145 2.84 7.04 20.29
C ARG A 145 4.09 7.53 19.56
N LYS A 146 5.19 6.81 19.72
CA LYS A 146 6.46 7.13 19.09
C LYS A 146 6.37 7.01 17.57
N PHE A 147 5.64 6.01 17.09
CA PHE A 147 5.35 5.84 15.68
C PHE A 147 4.54 7.01 15.13
N ASN A 148 3.45 7.39 15.79
CA ASN A 148 2.57 8.47 15.34
C ASN A 148 3.30 9.81 15.28
N GLU A 149 4.12 10.12 16.27
CA GLU A 149 4.95 11.33 16.29
C GLU A 149 5.95 11.35 15.14
N GLY A 150 6.64 10.23 14.91
CA GLY A 150 7.62 10.10 13.82
C GLY A 150 6.96 10.17 12.44
N PHE A 151 5.81 9.56 12.27
CA PHE A 151 5.06 9.58 11.02
C PHE A 151 4.54 10.98 10.71
N GLU A 152 3.96 11.66 11.70
CA GLU A 152 3.47 13.02 11.55
C GLU A 152 4.62 13.99 11.18
N LYS A 153 5.77 13.83 11.79
CA LYS A 153 6.96 14.61 11.47
C LYS A 153 7.40 14.39 10.03
N LEU A 154 7.39 13.14 9.54
CA LEU A 154 7.74 12.84 8.15
C LEU A 154 6.77 13.48 7.16
N ILE A 155 5.47 13.46 7.46
CA ILE A 155 4.46 14.11 6.63
C ILE A 155 4.75 15.61 6.53
N ASN A 156 5.02 16.25 7.67
CA ASN A 156 5.30 17.70 7.72
C ASN A 156 6.59 18.07 6.98
N GLU A 157 7.60 17.21 6.99
CA GLU A 157 8.86 17.45 6.26
C GLU A 157 8.70 17.29 4.74
N LEU A 158 7.79 16.43 4.27
CA LEU A 158 7.67 16.07 2.86
C LEU A 158 6.46 16.69 2.16
N TYR A 159 5.52 17.20 2.89
CA TYR A 159 4.32 17.84 2.42
C TYR A 159 4.12 19.17 3.14
#